data_3d2b90ec9eb46ab0ac445bd7b4ae29d4
#
_entry.id   3d2b90ec9eb46ab0ac445bd7b4ae29d4
#
_cell.length_a   1.000
_cell.length_b   1.000
_cell.length_c   1.000
_cell.angle_alpha   90.00
_cell.angle_beta   90.00
_cell.angle_gamma   90.00
#
_symmetry.space_group_name_H-M   'P 1'
#
loop_
_entity.id
_entity.type
_entity.pdbx_description
1 polymer ?
#
loop_
_entity_poly.entity_id
_entity_poly.type
_entity_poly.pdbx_seq_one_letter_code
_entity_poly.pdbx_strand_id
1 'polypeptide(L)'
;CSSDLFEENDANEEGPIVPELRAYDALNFEDEGFSMALRAGVTTVVTGPGNGNLIGGTCAALKTAGASREKRIIKPEVAYRFVLTSGPRKRYGGKNRAPQTRLASAAMIRDILFKAKEYARKEKAGESQEFRLELAALSRVFDGMPVQMEAMKANDMETAVRIGEEFGLNYVLTMAYDASQVIRDLDRKDLRFIIGPLYGTSFSVEENGKSLSLGAELEKEGVHAAISTGHPEMNLEILSTQLILMTDRGLSRKEAIRGVTAYPAEYMGISSRVGTLEPGKDADLVIWDGDPLEYDGGVKRLFIDGEEIALS
;
A
#
# COMPACT_ATOMS: atom_id res chain seq x y z
N CYS A 1 -4.39 -3.08 2.73
CA CYS A 1 -5.71 -3.31 3.34
C CYS A 1 -6.53 -2.03 3.19
N SER A 2 -7.84 -2.11 2.95
CA SER A 2 -8.73 -0.97 3.11
C SER A 2 -8.93 -0.68 4.59
N SER A 3 -9.35 0.52 4.97
CA SER A 3 -9.65 0.88 6.36
C SER A 3 -10.77 0.06 6.95
N ASP A 4 -11.48 -0.60 6.07
CA ASP A 4 -12.59 -1.48 6.37
C ASP A 4 -12.33 -2.87 5.79
N LEU A 5 -12.30 -3.86 6.67
CA LEU A 5 -11.93 -5.21 6.28
C LEU A 5 -13.13 -6.02 5.78
N PHE A 6 -14.39 -5.65 6.13
CA PHE A 6 -15.55 -6.47 5.77
C PHE A 6 -16.85 -5.75 5.39
N GLU A 7 -17.19 -4.56 5.90
CA GLU A 7 -18.56 -4.07 5.79
C GLU A 7 -18.76 -2.66 5.23
N GLU A 8 -17.76 -1.76 5.25
CA GLU A 8 -17.93 -0.37 4.79
C GLU A 8 -16.88 0.04 3.77
N ASN A 9 -17.30 0.63 2.68
CA ASN A 9 -16.41 1.18 1.68
C ASN A 9 -16.20 2.67 1.94
N ASP A 10 -15.19 2.98 2.77
CA ASP A 10 -14.81 4.35 3.13
C ASP A 10 -14.31 5.22 1.96
N ALA A 11 -14.43 4.73 0.74
CA ALA A 11 -14.19 5.49 -0.48
C ALA A 11 -15.48 6.05 -1.10
N ASN A 12 -16.56 6.16 -0.32
CA ASN A 12 -17.89 6.56 -0.79
C ASN A 12 -18.16 8.07 -0.76
N GLU A 13 -17.13 8.89 -0.91
CA GLU A 13 -17.25 10.33 -0.80
C GLU A 13 -17.92 11.00 -2.00
N GLU A 14 -18.40 12.22 -1.81
CA GLU A 14 -19.04 13.00 -2.89
C GLU A 14 -18.06 13.39 -4.00
N GLY A 15 -16.80 13.61 -3.67
CA GLY A 15 -15.73 14.01 -4.59
C GLY A 15 -14.68 12.93 -4.78
N PRO A 16 -14.04 12.86 -5.95
CA PRO A 16 -12.99 11.90 -6.22
C PRO A 16 -11.63 12.26 -5.60
N ILE A 17 -11.53 13.43 -4.98
CA ILE A 17 -10.30 13.97 -4.37
C ILE A 17 -10.64 14.48 -2.98
N VAL A 18 -10.20 13.76 -1.97
CA VAL A 18 -10.48 14.00 -0.54
C VAL A 18 -9.22 13.72 0.29
N PRO A 19 -8.13 14.48 0.09
CA PRO A 19 -6.85 14.23 0.71
C PRO A 19 -6.83 14.48 2.22
N GLU A 20 -7.81 15.19 2.75
CA GLU A 20 -7.99 15.48 4.18
C GLU A 20 -8.46 14.28 5.01
N LEU A 21 -8.99 13.25 4.37
CA LEU A 21 -9.45 12.06 5.07
C LEU A 21 -8.27 11.26 5.65
N ARG A 22 -8.50 10.68 6.81
CA ARG A 22 -7.49 9.88 7.50
C ARG A 22 -8.08 8.52 7.88
N ALA A 23 -7.50 7.44 7.41
CA ALA A 23 -7.94 6.09 7.80
C ALA A 23 -7.94 5.91 9.33
N TYR A 24 -7.04 6.60 10.03
CA TYR A 24 -6.96 6.56 11.48
C TYR A 24 -8.26 6.93 12.20
N ASP A 25 -9.08 7.84 11.62
CA ASP A 25 -10.33 8.30 12.23
C ASP A 25 -11.46 7.26 12.10
N ALA A 26 -11.31 6.26 11.21
CA ALA A 26 -12.29 5.20 10.95
C ALA A 26 -11.83 3.79 11.38
N LEU A 27 -10.73 3.69 12.16
CA LEU A 27 -10.18 2.38 12.54
C LEU A 27 -11.08 1.62 13.52
N ASN A 28 -11.50 0.43 13.12
CA ASN A 28 -12.09 -0.55 14.00
C ASN A 28 -11.02 -1.54 14.51
N PHE A 29 -10.57 -1.40 15.75
CA PHE A 29 -9.55 -2.27 16.35
C PHE A 29 -10.04 -3.68 16.68
N GLU A 30 -11.35 -3.91 16.62
CA GLU A 30 -12.00 -5.21 16.85
C GLU A 30 -12.31 -5.94 15.52
N ASP A 31 -11.82 -5.42 14.39
CA ASP A 31 -12.02 -6.02 13.08
C ASP A 31 -11.38 -7.41 12.99
N GLU A 32 -12.09 -8.38 12.42
CA GLU A 32 -11.64 -9.76 12.26
C GLU A 32 -10.34 -9.90 11.46
N GLY A 33 -10.07 -8.96 10.56
CA GLY A 33 -8.83 -8.92 9.79
C GLY A 33 -7.57 -8.84 10.66
N PHE A 34 -7.63 -8.29 11.87
CA PHE A 34 -6.50 -8.34 12.80
C PHE A 34 -6.24 -9.77 13.31
N SER A 35 -7.31 -10.52 13.61
CA SER A 35 -7.18 -11.93 13.99
C SER A 35 -6.65 -12.79 12.84
N MET A 36 -7.13 -12.55 11.60
CA MET A 36 -6.60 -13.20 10.40
C MET A 36 -5.11 -12.88 10.18
N ALA A 37 -4.71 -11.62 10.38
CA ALA A 37 -3.32 -11.21 10.28
C ALA A 37 -2.43 -11.94 11.30
N LEU A 38 -2.86 -12.08 12.55
CA LEU A 38 -2.14 -12.81 13.58
C LEU A 38 -1.97 -14.28 13.21
N ARG A 39 -3.03 -14.96 12.74
CA ARG A 39 -2.95 -16.35 12.27
C ARG A 39 -2.01 -16.53 11.08
N ALA A 40 -1.91 -15.50 10.23
CA ALA A 40 -0.96 -15.45 9.11
C ALA A 40 0.48 -15.10 9.51
N GLY A 41 0.76 -14.83 10.80
CA GLY A 41 2.08 -14.36 11.25
C GLY A 41 2.40 -12.90 10.87
N VAL A 42 1.39 -12.10 10.61
CA VAL A 42 1.56 -10.68 10.27
C VAL A 42 1.41 -9.82 11.52
N THR A 43 2.50 -9.19 11.95
CA THR A 43 2.57 -8.36 13.17
C THR A 43 2.27 -6.88 12.92
N THR A 44 2.43 -6.43 11.67
CA THR A 44 2.23 -5.03 11.28
C THR A 44 1.48 -4.95 9.97
N VAL A 45 0.48 -4.07 9.89
CA VAL A 45 -0.28 -3.79 8.68
C VAL A 45 -0.30 -2.29 8.37
N VAL A 46 -0.42 -1.97 7.09
CA VAL A 46 -0.78 -0.62 6.64
C VAL A 46 -2.18 -0.70 6.07
N THR A 47 -3.10 0.05 6.67
CA THR A 47 -4.50 0.13 6.23
C THR A 47 -4.83 1.55 5.77
N GLY A 48 -5.76 1.69 4.85
CA GLY A 48 -6.05 2.99 4.25
C GLY A 48 -7.37 3.01 3.49
N PRO A 49 -7.73 4.15 2.90
CA PRO A 49 -8.93 4.29 2.11
C PRO A 49 -8.99 3.27 0.98
N GLY A 50 -10.18 2.86 0.58
CA GLY A 50 -10.41 2.02 -0.59
C GLY A 50 -10.04 2.71 -1.90
N ASN A 51 -10.24 2.01 -3.03
CA ASN A 51 -9.81 2.46 -4.36
C ASN A 51 -10.88 3.22 -5.16
N GLY A 52 -11.91 3.71 -4.50
CA GLY A 52 -13.01 4.44 -5.16
C GLY A 52 -12.70 5.90 -5.51
N ASN A 53 -11.67 6.51 -4.91
CA ASN A 53 -11.29 7.91 -5.10
C ASN A 53 -9.93 8.03 -5.79
N LEU A 54 -9.72 9.10 -6.57
CA LEU A 54 -8.40 9.43 -7.16
C LEU A 54 -7.36 9.71 -6.09
N ILE A 55 -7.77 10.43 -5.03
CA ILE A 55 -6.99 10.67 -3.82
C ILE A 55 -7.94 10.45 -2.65
N GLY A 56 -7.72 9.37 -1.90
CA GLY A 56 -8.63 8.91 -0.85
C GLY A 56 -8.23 9.34 0.56
N GLY A 57 -7.11 10.06 0.72
CA GLY A 57 -6.59 10.45 2.04
C GLY A 57 -5.38 9.62 2.49
N THR A 58 -5.13 9.55 3.79
CA THR A 58 -3.94 8.92 4.37
C THR A 58 -4.21 7.53 4.93
N CYS A 59 -3.20 6.66 4.79
CA CYS A 59 -3.13 5.33 5.40
C CYS A 59 -2.50 5.42 6.79
N ALA A 60 -2.83 4.46 7.67
CA ALA A 60 -2.22 4.27 8.98
C ALA A 60 -1.39 2.99 9.03
N ALA A 61 -0.27 3.00 9.79
CA ALA A 61 0.51 1.81 10.09
C ALA A 61 0.25 1.35 11.53
N LEU A 62 -0.12 0.09 11.68
CA LEU A 62 -0.62 -0.49 12.92
C LEU A 62 0.05 -1.82 13.25
N LYS A 63 0.22 -2.09 14.54
CA LYS A 63 0.41 -3.45 15.07
C LYS A 63 -0.91 -4.21 15.02
N THR A 64 -0.84 -5.48 14.73
CA THR A 64 -2.04 -6.35 14.66
C THR A 64 -2.61 -6.69 16.04
N ALA A 65 -1.78 -6.62 17.09
CA ALA A 65 -2.20 -6.70 18.50
C ALA A 65 -1.38 -5.74 19.36
N GLY A 66 -1.75 -5.60 20.63
CA GLY A 66 -1.02 -4.78 21.61
C GLY A 66 -1.83 -4.56 22.88
N ALA A 67 -1.18 -4.13 23.95
CA ALA A 67 -1.77 -3.94 25.28
C ALA A 67 -2.84 -2.82 25.33
N SER A 68 -2.79 -1.86 24.41
CA SER A 68 -3.81 -0.81 24.24
C SER A 68 -3.90 -0.38 22.79
N ARG A 69 -4.99 0.32 22.41
CA ARG A 69 -5.16 0.87 21.05
C ARG A 69 -4.02 1.81 20.68
N GLU A 70 -3.59 2.66 21.59
CA GLU A 70 -2.49 3.62 21.38
C GLU A 70 -1.16 2.90 21.09
N LYS A 71 -0.88 1.80 21.78
CA LYS A 71 0.33 0.99 21.54
C LYS A 71 0.32 0.27 20.20
N ARG A 72 -0.86 0.01 19.65
CA ARG A 72 -0.98 -0.57 18.31
C ARG A 72 -0.66 0.43 17.19
N ILE A 73 -0.59 1.72 17.45
CA ILE A 73 -0.34 2.74 16.45
C ILE A 73 1.17 2.90 16.25
N ILE A 74 1.69 2.50 15.09
CA ILE A 74 3.06 2.79 14.68
C ILE A 74 3.14 4.22 14.17
N LYS A 75 2.23 4.57 13.24
CA LYS A 75 2.14 5.89 12.65
C LYS A 75 0.70 6.13 12.17
N PRO A 76 -0.01 7.15 12.70
CA PRO A 76 -1.42 7.37 12.36
C PRO A 76 -1.64 7.78 10.90
N GLU A 77 -0.63 8.38 10.28
CA GLU A 77 -0.64 8.77 8.88
C GLU A 77 0.71 8.44 8.26
N VAL A 78 0.79 7.36 7.49
CA VAL A 78 2.06 6.80 6.99
C VAL A 78 2.28 7.06 5.51
N ALA A 79 1.23 7.14 4.71
CA ALA A 79 1.28 7.37 3.27
C ALA A 79 -0.04 7.93 2.76
N TYR A 80 -0.02 8.64 1.63
CA TYR A 80 -1.24 8.95 0.86
C TYR A 80 -1.59 7.80 -0.07
N ARG A 81 -2.90 7.65 -0.37
CA ARG A 81 -3.39 6.74 -1.40
C ARG A 81 -3.91 7.50 -2.61
N PHE A 82 -3.27 7.26 -3.77
CA PHE A 82 -3.68 7.74 -5.09
C PHE A 82 -4.07 6.53 -5.93
N VAL A 83 -5.13 6.67 -6.74
CA VAL A 83 -5.67 5.55 -7.53
C VAL A 83 -5.82 5.98 -8.99
N LEU A 84 -5.06 5.30 -9.87
CA LEU A 84 -5.11 5.51 -11.32
C LEU A 84 -5.84 4.38 -12.06
N THR A 85 -6.26 3.34 -11.36
CA THR A 85 -7.05 2.22 -11.89
C THR A 85 -8.46 2.62 -12.32
N SER A 86 -9.27 1.65 -12.77
CA SER A 86 -10.65 1.93 -13.18
C SER A 86 -11.61 2.23 -12.03
N GLY A 87 -11.23 1.99 -10.77
CA GLY A 87 -12.08 2.20 -9.60
C GLY A 87 -12.79 3.56 -9.59
N PRO A 88 -12.05 4.68 -9.53
CA PRO A 88 -12.66 6.02 -9.52
C PRO A 88 -13.49 6.30 -10.77
N ARG A 89 -13.03 5.85 -11.95
CA ARG A 89 -13.76 6.04 -13.20
C ARG A 89 -15.11 5.31 -13.21
N LYS A 90 -15.17 4.08 -12.74
CA LYS A 90 -16.41 3.30 -12.62
C LYS A 90 -17.36 3.95 -11.62
N ARG A 91 -16.81 4.36 -10.45
CA ARG A 91 -17.59 4.95 -9.37
C ARG A 91 -18.25 6.27 -9.75
N TYR A 92 -17.48 7.24 -10.26
CA TYR A 92 -17.97 8.57 -10.60
C TYR A 92 -18.60 8.62 -11.99
N GLY A 93 -18.03 7.89 -12.96
CA GLY A 93 -18.59 7.79 -14.32
C GLY A 93 -19.98 7.18 -14.34
N GLY A 94 -20.27 6.19 -13.51
CA GLY A 94 -21.59 5.61 -13.32
C GLY A 94 -22.64 6.61 -12.79
N LYS A 95 -22.19 7.71 -12.16
CA LYS A 95 -23.01 8.82 -11.68
C LYS A 95 -22.97 10.04 -12.64
N ASN A 96 -22.45 9.87 -13.84
CA ASN A 96 -22.23 10.92 -14.83
C ASN A 96 -21.35 12.08 -14.34
N ARG A 97 -20.36 11.79 -13.46
CA ARG A 97 -19.40 12.73 -12.88
C ARG A 97 -17.97 12.39 -13.32
N ALA A 98 -17.06 13.35 -13.24
CA ALA A 98 -15.64 13.13 -13.48
C ALA A 98 -14.99 12.40 -12.27
N PRO A 99 -13.95 11.54 -12.52
CA PRO A 99 -13.38 11.25 -13.82
C PRO A 99 -14.17 10.15 -14.58
N GLN A 100 -14.20 10.27 -15.90
CA GLN A 100 -14.76 9.23 -16.77
C GLN A 100 -13.67 8.56 -17.63
N THR A 101 -12.53 9.21 -17.77
CA THR A 101 -11.40 8.75 -18.60
C THR A 101 -10.07 8.79 -17.83
N ARG A 102 -9.07 8.03 -18.32
CA ARG A 102 -7.68 8.12 -17.81
C ARG A 102 -7.13 9.54 -17.93
N LEU A 103 -7.44 10.22 -19.04
CA LEU A 103 -7.00 11.61 -19.27
C LEU A 103 -7.55 12.53 -18.17
N ALA A 104 -8.85 12.43 -17.87
CA ALA A 104 -9.48 13.19 -16.80
C ALA A 104 -8.89 12.86 -15.43
N SER A 105 -8.64 11.57 -15.13
CA SER A 105 -7.99 11.16 -13.88
C SER A 105 -6.64 11.83 -13.68
N ALA A 106 -5.76 11.75 -14.69
CA ALA A 106 -4.44 12.36 -14.64
C ALA A 106 -4.50 13.89 -14.53
N ALA A 107 -5.42 14.53 -15.26
CA ALA A 107 -5.60 15.99 -15.22
C ALA A 107 -6.07 16.46 -13.82
N MET A 108 -7.02 15.77 -13.23
CA MET A 108 -7.55 16.11 -11.90
C MET A 108 -6.49 15.93 -10.80
N ILE A 109 -5.68 14.87 -10.87
CA ILE A 109 -4.57 14.67 -9.92
C ILE A 109 -3.53 15.80 -10.07
N ARG A 110 -3.16 16.18 -11.30
CA ARG A 110 -2.23 17.28 -11.52
C ARG A 110 -2.78 18.62 -11.01
N ASP A 111 -4.03 18.92 -11.30
CA ASP A 111 -4.67 20.18 -10.88
C ASP A 111 -4.59 20.37 -9.36
N ILE A 112 -4.95 19.34 -8.58
CA ILE A 112 -4.90 19.45 -7.12
C ILE A 112 -3.46 19.46 -6.59
N LEU A 113 -2.53 18.73 -7.21
CA LEU A 113 -1.12 18.75 -6.84
C LEU A 113 -0.48 20.13 -7.11
N PHE A 114 -0.80 20.78 -8.23
CA PHE A 114 -0.35 22.16 -8.48
C PHE A 114 -0.87 23.13 -7.43
N LYS A 115 -2.16 23.03 -7.08
CA LYS A 115 -2.77 23.86 -6.03
C LYS A 115 -2.12 23.63 -4.67
N ALA A 116 -1.89 22.36 -4.30
CA ALA A 116 -1.26 22.02 -3.04
C ALA A 116 0.23 22.44 -3.00
N LYS A 117 0.95 22.36 -4.13
CA LYS A 117 2.33 22.82 -4.23
C LYS A 117 2.44 24.35 -4.05
N GLU A 118 1.54 25.10 -4.68
CA GLU A 118 1.50 26.55 -4.51
C GLU A 118 1.07 26.93 -3.08
N TYR A 119 0.14 26.19 -2.49
CA TYR A 119 -0.26 26.36 -1.10
C TYR A 119 0.95 26.16 -0.15
N ALA A 120 1.68 25.05 -0.30
CA ALA A 120 2.90 24.78 0.48
C ALA A 120 3.99 25.85 0.30
N ARG A 121 4.15 26.36 -0.93
CA ARG A 121 5.11 27.43 -1.23
C ARG A 121 4.78 28.70 -0.44
N LYS A 122 3.51 29.13 -0.47
CA LYS A 122 3.03 30.33 0.25
C LYS A 122 3.18 30.18 1.75
N GLU A 123 2.79 29.00 2.28
CA GLU A 123 2.93 28.71 3.70
C GLU A 123 4.39 28.82 4.17
N LYS A 124 5.33 28.21 3.43
CA LYS A 124 6.77 28.28 3.71
C LYS A 124 7.35 29.70 3.59
N ALA A 125 6.75 30.54 2.72
CA ALA A 125 7.14 31.94 2.54
C ALA A 125 6.48 32.89 3.58
N GLY A 126 5.57 32.40 4.42
CA GLY A 126 4.81 33.23 5.35
C GLY A 126 3.82 34.18 4.65
N GLU A 127 3.46 33.92 3.40
CA GLU A 127 2.50 34.69 2.64
C GLU A 127 1.08 34.44 3.17
N SER A 128 0.27 35.52 3.24
CA SER A 128 -1.14 35.37 3.63
C SER A 128 -1.93 34.61 2.58
N GLN A 129 -2.69 33.63 3.02
CA GLN A 129 -3.59 32.84 2.16
C GLN A 129 -4.82 32.37 2.92
N GLU A 130 -5.90 32.06 2.20
CA GLU A 130 -7.07 31.42 2.78
C GLU A 130 -6.72 29.99 3.20
N PHE A 131 -7.14 29.57 4.40
CA PHE A 131 -6.95 28.20 4.86
C PHE A 131 -7.86 27.24 4.07
N ARG A 132 -7.24 26.24 3.48
CA ARG A 132 -7.89 25.19 2.70
C ARG A 132 -7.41 23.84 3.23
N LEU A 133 -8.28 23.13 3.96
CA LEU A 133 -7.94 21.89 4.66
C LEU A 133 -7.38 20.84 3.70
N GLU A 134 -8.01 20.64 2.56
CA GLU A 134 -7.59 19.68 1.54
C GLU A 134 -6.20 20.00 0.95
N LEU A 135 -5.87 21.27 0.79
CA LEU A 135 -4.57 21.70 0.27
C LEU A 135 -3.48 21.57 1.35
N ALA A 136 -3.80 21.98 2.58
CA ALA A 136 -2.90 21.83 3.73
C ALA A 136 -2.60 20.34 4.00
N ALA A 137 -3.60 19.47 3.94
CA ALA A 137 -3.41 18.04 4.06
C ALA A 137 -2.51 17.50 2.95
N LEU A 138 -2.82 17.79 1.68
CA LEU A 138 -2.08 17.26 0.53
C LEU A 138 -0.66 17.83 0.42
N SER A 139 -0.39 19.04 0.93
CA SER A 139 0.94 19.67 0.86
C SER A 139 2.05 18.82 1.48
N ARG A 140 1.72 17.94 2.40
CA ARG A 140 2.65 17.02 3.09
C ARG A 140 3.36 16.03 2.15
N VAL A 141 2.82 15.79 0.95
CA VAL A 141 3.50 14.96 -0.06
C VAL A 141 4.80 15.61 -0.53
N PHE A 142 4.91 16.95 -0.46
CA PHE A 142 6.11 17.72 -0.81
C PHE A 142 7.14 17.77 0.33
N ASP A 143 6.79 17.29 1.52
CA ASP A 143 7.70 17.12 2.65
C ASP A 143 8.19 15.65 2.77
N GLY A 144 8.01 14.86 1.70
CA GLY A 144 8.52 13.50 1.59
C GLY A 144 7.60 12.42 2.16
N MET A 145 6.35 12.75 2.50
CA MET A 145 5.36 11.73 2.90
C MET A 145 5.16 10.74 1.76
N PRO A 146 5.25 9.42 2.00
CA PRO A 146 5.07 8.41 0.96
C PRO A 146 3.71 8.51 0.27
N VAL A 147 3.69 8.20 -1.03
CA VAL A 147 2.46 8.13 -1.82
C VAL A 147 2.35 6.73 -2.45
N GLN A 148 1.33 6.00 -2.06
CA GLN A 148 0.94 4.75 -2.72
C GLN A 148 0.14 5.09 -3.97
N MET A 149 0.69 4.80 -5.15
CA MET A 149 0.00 5.01 -6.42
C MET A 149 -0.49 3.67 -6.97
N GLU A 150 -1.79 3.41 -6.81
CA GLU A 150 -2.41 2.20 -7.34
C GLU A 150 -2.52 2.27 -8.86
N ALA A 151 -1.81 1.37 -9.54
CA ALA A 151 -1.79 1.27 -11.00
C ALA A 151 -1.50 -0.17 -11.42
N MET A 152 -2.46 -0.82 -12.08
CA MET A 152 -2.38 -2.24 -12.44
C MET A 152 -1.73 -2.48 -13.81
N LYS A 153 -2.00 -1.61 -14.78
CA LYS A 153 -1.54 -1.73 -16.17
C LYS A 153 -0.32 -0.83 -16.44
N ALA A 154 0.53 -1.24 -17.35
CA ALA A 154 1.72 -0.51 -17.74
C ALA A 154 1.45 0.97 -18.04
N ASN A 155 0.46 1.28 -18.86
CA ASN A 155 0.13 2.66 -19.22
C ASN A 155 -0.37 3.52 -18.03
N ASP A 156 -1.02 2.93 -17.04
CA ASP A 156 -1.43 3.63 -15.82
C ASP A 156 -0.22 3.82 -14.88
N MET A 157 0.69 2.82 -14.79
CA MET A 157 1.95 2.95 -14.05
C MET A 157 2.87 4.01 -14.65
N GLU A 158 3.05 4.04 -15.98
CA GLU A 158 3.82 5.09 -16.65
C GLU A 158 3.25 6.49 -16.39
N THR A 159 1.92 6.61 -16.32
CA THR A 159 1.27 7.86 -15.96
C THR A 159 1.54 8.23 -14.50
N ALA A 160 1.51 7.24 -13.59
CA ALA A 160 1.88 7.44 -12.20
C ALA A 160 3.34 7.88 -12.04
N VAL A 161 4.27 7.24 -12.77
CA VAL A 161 5.70 7.62 -12.80
C VAL A 161 5.85 9.06 -13.26
N ARG A 162 5.23 9.45 -14.41
CA ARG A 162 5.30 10.83 -14.92
C ARG A 162 4.77 11.84 -13.90
N ILE A 163 3.67 11.55 -13.21
CA ILE A 163 3.13 12.44 -12.17
C ILE A 163 4.08 12.48 -10.97
N GLY A 164 4.56 11.33 -10.52
CA GLY A 164 5.50 11.25 -9.41
C GLY A 164 6.76 12.10 -9.63
N GLU A 165 7.34 12.03 -10.83
CA GLU A 165 8.53 12.79 -11.22
C GLU A 165 8.23 14.29 -11.40
N GLU A 166 7.15 14.64 -12.09
CA GLU A 166 6.72 16.02 -12.33
C GLU A 166 6.58 16.81 -11.03
N PHE A 167 6.14 16.16 -9.98
CA PHE A 167 5.92 16.79 -8.67
C PHE A 167 7.00 16.47 -7.62
N GLY A 168 7.96 15.60 -7.93
CA GLY A 168 9.03 15.20 -7.00
C GLY A 168 8.48 14.40 -5.80
N LEU A 169 7.51 13.51 -6.02
CA LEU A 169 6.86 12.75 -4.97
C LEU A 169 7.72 11.56 -4.51
N ASN A 170 7.63 11.23 -3.23
CA ASN A 170 8.16 9.97 -2.68
C ASN A 170 7.11 8.87 -2.91
N TYR A 171 7.09 8.21 -4.06
CA TYR A 171 6.02 7.29 -4.43
C TYR A 171 6.45 5.82 -4.52
N VAL A 172 5.46 4.94 -4.42
CA VAL A 172 5.54 3.50 -4.68
C VAL A 172 4.33 3.08 -5.50
N LEU A 173 4.55 2.28 -6.55
CA LEU A 173 3.48 1.74 -7.39
C LEU A 173 2.88 0.51 -6.71
N THR A 174 1.56 0.49 -6.51
CA THR A 174 0.86 -0.61 -5.85
C THR A 174 -0.05 -1.36 -6.82
N MET A 175 -0.33 -2.64 -6.53
CA MET A 175 -1.04 -3.56 -7.43
C MET A 175 -0.40 -3.64 -8.83
N ALA A 176 0.93 -3.54 -8.87
CA ALA A 176 1.72 -3.30 -10.08
C ALA A 176 1.91 -4.60 -10.90
N TYR A 177 0.85 -5.07 -11.54
CA TYR A 177 0.86 -6.37 -12.25
C TYR A 177 1.70 -6.38 -13.52
N ASP A 178 1.79 -5.25 -14.23
CA ASP A 178 2.63 -5.10 -15.44
C ASP A 178 4.03 -4.50 -15.11
N ALA A 179 4.53 -4.61 -13.86
CA ALA A 179 5.78 -3.96 -13.42
C ALA A 179 6.99 -4.36 -14.25
N SER A 180 7.14 -5.65 -14.62
CA SER A 180 8.24 -6.10 -15.48
C SER A 180 8.25 -5.41 -16.85
N GLN A 181 7.09 -5.13 -17.42
CA GLN A 181 6.98 -4.38 -18.66
C GLN A 181 7.42 -2.93 -18.47
N VAL A 182 6.92 -2.26 -17.41
CA VAL A 182 7.24 -0.85 -17.13
C VAL A 182 8.74 -0.64 -16.93
N ILE A 183 9.42 -1.55 -16.22
CA ILE A 183 10.88 -1.47 -16.03
C ILE A 183 11.60 -1.49 -17.37
N ARG A 184 11.21 -2.37 -18.29
CA ARG A 184 11.82 -2.46 -19.61
C ARG A 184 11.50 -1.26 -20.49
N ASP A 185 10.24 -0.83 -20.51
CA ASP A 185 9.76 0.26 -21.38
C ASP A 185 10.36 1.62 -20.98
N LEU A 186 10.59 1.85 -19.68
CA LEU A 186 11.16 3.08 -19.14
C LEU A 186 12.67 3.00 -18.87
N ASP A 187 13.28 1.83 -18.98
CA ASP A 187 14.69 1.55 -18.58
C ASP A 187 15.00 2.04 -17.16
N ARG A 188 14.08 1.76 -16.22
CA ARG A 188 14.10 2.26 -14.83
C ARG A 188 14.12 1.13 -13.82
N LYS A 189 15.25 1.00 -13.09
CA LYS A 189 15.45 -0.01 -12.02
C LYS A 189 15.32 0.57 -10.61
N ASP A 190 15.13 1.86 -10.48
CA ASP A 190 14.95 2.59 -9.22
C ASP A 190 13.48 2.69 -8.77
N LEU A 191 12.56 2.19 -9.59
CA LEU A 191 11.14 2.18 -9.26
C LEU A 191 10.85 1.19 -8.11
N ARG A 192 9.94 1.58 -7.23
CA ARG A 192 9.50 0.79 -6.09
C ARG A 192 8.10 0.24 -6.36
N PHE A 193 7.91 -1.04 -6.04
CA PHE A 193 6.67 -1.76 -6.31
C PHE A 193 6.15 -2.47 -5.07
N ILE A 194 4.83 -2.45 -4.90
CA ILE A 194 4.08 -3.39 -4.07
C ILE A 194 3.26 -4.24 -5.02
N ILE A 195 3.64 -5.50 -5.17
CA ILE A 195 2.99 -6.45 -6.07
C ILE A 195 2.00 -7.35 -5.31
N GLY A 196 0.96 -7.78 -6.00
CA GLY A 196 -0.08 -8.65 -5.44
C GLY A 196 -1.41 -7.92 -5.23
N PRO A 197 -2.51 -8.72 -5.03
CA PRO A 197 -2.51 -10.20 -5.02
C PRO A 197 -2.16 -10.80 -6.39
N LEU A 198 -1.32 -11.84 -6.42
CA LEU A 198 -0.91 -12.52 -7.67
C LEU A 198 -1.56 -13.89 -7.85
N TYR A 199 -2.13 -14.45 -6.78
CA TYR A 199 -2.86 -15.71 -6.78
C TYR A 199 -4.36 -15.44 -6.91
N GLY A 200 -5.08 -16.37 -7.53
CA GLY A 200 -6.53 -16.29 -7.68
C GLY A 200 -7.00 -15.85 -9.07
N THR A 201 -8.30 -15.67 -9.21
CA THR A 201 -8.95 -15.33 -10.48
C THR A 201 -8.85 -13.82 -10.77
N SER A 202 -8.62 -13.47 -12.03
CA SER A 202 -8.74 -12.08 -12.48
C SER A 202 -10.21 -11.72 -12.71
N PHE A 203 -10.67 -10.66 -12.05
CA PHE A 203 -12.05 -10.17 -12.16
C PHE A 203 -12.19 -9.03 -13.17
N SER A 204 -11.07 -8.51 -13.66
CA SER A 204 -11.06 -7.42 -14.65
C SER A 204 -9.91 -7.55 -15.63
N VAL A 205 -10.03 -6.88 -16.78
CA VAL A 205 -8.95 -6.78 -17.78
C VAL A 205 -7.69 -6.12 -17.20
N GLU A 206 -7.83 -5.28 -16.18
CA GLU A 206 -6.70 -4.61 -15.52
C GLU A 206 -5.82 -5.61 -14.75
N GLU A 207 -6.38 -6.76 -14.37
CA GLU A 207 -5.69 -7.81 -13.62
C GLU A 207 -5.03 -8.90 -14.50
N ASN A 208 -5.15 -8.80 -15.82
CA ASN A 208 -4.59 -9.82 -16.74
C ASN A 208 -3.06 -9.96 -16.66
N GLY A 209 -2.37 -8.99 -16.04
CA GLY A 209 -0.93 -9.05 -15.78
C GLY A 209 -0.54 -9.82 -14.52
N LYS A 210 -1.51 -10.34 -13.74
CA LYS A 210 -1.23 -11.15 -12.54
C LYS A 210 -0.41 -12.38 -12.94
N SER A 211 0.76 -12.52 -12.34
CA SER A 211 1.65 -13.67 -12.55
C SER A 211 2.46 -13.97 -11.29
N LEU A 212 2.45 -15.22 -10.88
CA LEU A 212 3.28 -15.70 -9.76
C LEU A 212 4.79 -15.60 -10.06
N SER A 213 5.19 -15.51 -11.33
CA SER A 213 6.59 -15.29 -11.75
C SER A 213 7.04 -13.83 -11.64
N LEU A 214 6.12 -12.88 -11.43
CA LEU A 214 6.43 -11.45 -11.46
C LEU A 214 7.55 -11.07 -10.47
N GLY A 215 7.52 -11.60 -9.25
CA GLY A 215 8.58 -11.35 -8.27
C GLY A 215 9.96 -11.82 -8.75
N ALA A 216 10.03 -13.00 -9.36
CA ALA A 216 11.26 -13.54 -9.93
C ALA A 216 11.76 -12.76 -11.14
N GLU A 217 10.84 -12.23 -11.95
CA GLU A 217 11.17 -11.37 -13.08
C GLU A 217 11.79 -10.05 -12.61
N LEU A 218 11.21 -9.42 -11.57
CA LEU A 218 11.72 -8.20 -10.97
C LEU A 218 13.11 -8.43 -10.33
N GLU A 219 13.27 -9.53 -9.58
CA GLU A 219 14.56 -9.90 -8.97
C GLU A 219 15.67 -10.07 -10.01
N LYS A 220 15.39 -10.70 -11.15
CA LYS A 220 16.35 -10.84 -12.27
C LYS A 220 16.80 -9.50 -12.83
N GLU A 221 15.93 -8.49 -12.83
CA GLU A 221 16.26 -7.13 -13.25
C GLU A 221 16.97 -6.32 -12.13
N GLY A 222 17.14 -6.92 -10.94
CA GLY A 222 17.73 -6.25 -9.77
C GLY A 222 16.78 -5.29 -9.07
N VAL A 223 15.48 -5.46 -9.27
CA VAL A 223 14.42 -4.64 -8.67
C VAL A 223 13.76 -5.40 -7.53
N HIS A 224 13.67 -4.76 -6.38
CA HIS A 224 13.04 -5.33 -5.20
C HIS A 224 11.57 -4.90 -5.11
N ALA A 225 10.69 -5.84 -4.72
CA ALA A 225 9.27 -5.55 -4.56
C ALA A 225 8.76 -5.99 -3.18
N ALA A 226 7.92 -5.16 -2.58
CA ALA A 226 7.07 -5.60 -1.49
C ALA A 226 5.94 -6.47 -2.05
N ILE A 227 5.47 -7.44 -1.25
CA ILE A 227 4.45 -8.40 -1.64
C ILE A 227 3.23 -8.23 -0.73
N SER A 228 2.04 -8.17 -1.33
CA SER A 228 0.78 -7.97 -0.63
C SER A 228 -0.27 -8.99 -1.08
N THR A 229 -1.21 -9.29 -0.19
CA THR A 229 -2.45 -9.99 -0.56
C THR A 229 -3.53 -9.04 -1.06
N GLY A 230 -3.35 -7.72 -0.89
CA GLY A 230 -4.37 -6.74 -1.25
C GLY A 230 -5.67 -6.92 -0.46
N HIS A 231 -5.59 -7.45 0.77
CA HIS A 231 -6.80 -7.69 1.58
C HIS A 231 -7.75 -6.47 1.55
N PRO A 232 -9.07 -6.65 1.38
CA PRO A 232 -9.82 -7.91 1.40
C PRO A 232 -9.92 -8.64 0.06
N GLU A 233 -9.29 -8.21 -1.03
CA GLU A 233 -9.36 -8.92 -2.32
C GLU A 233 -8.88 -10.37 -2.20
N MET A 234 -7.85 -10.60 -1.41
CA MET A 234 -7.38 -11.93 -1.03
C MET A 234 -7.18 -11.98 0.49
N ASN A 235 -7.65 -13.07 1.10
CA ASN A 235 -7.51 -13.29 2.54
C ASN A 235 -6.04 -13.24 2.97
N LEU A 236 -5.76 -12.57 4.09
CA LEU A 236 -4.41 -12.45 4.68
C LEU A 236 -3.78 -13.81 4.98
N GLU A 237 -4.56 -14.80 5.37
CA GLU A 237 -4.08 -16.15 5.69
C GLU A 237 -3.45 -16.88 4.50
N ILE A 238 -3.71 -16.43 3.26
CA ILE A 238 -3.10 -17.01 2.05
C ILE A 238 -1.74 -16.35 1.72
N LEU A 239 -1.23 -15.45 2.54
CA LEU A 239 0.05 -14.77 2.27
C LEU A 239 1.19 -15.78 2.11
N SER A 240 1.34 -16.73 3.05
CA SER A 240 2.38 -17.77 2.96
C SER A 240 2.21 -18.63 1.71
N THR A 241 0.98 -19.04 1.38
CA THR A 241 0.70 -19.81 0.15
C THR A 241 1.12 -19.01 -1.10
N GLN A 242 0.82 -17.72 -1.18
CA GLN A 242 1.26 -16.89 -2.31
C GLN A 242 2.79 -16.85 -2.40
N LEU A 243 3.50 -16.69 -1.28
CA LEU A 243 4.96 -16.68 -1.26
C LEU A 243 5.55 -18.04 -1.69
N ILE A 244 5.01 -19.16 -1.23
CA ILE A 244 5.42 -20.50 -1.64
C ILE A 244 5.29 -20.65 -3.16
N LEU A 245 4.11 -20.32 -3.70
CA LEU A 245 3.88 -20.39 -5.14
C LEU A 245 4.79 -19.46 -5.95
N MET A 246 5.18 -18.30 -5.42
CA MET A 246 6.13 -17.39 -6.05
C MET A 246 7.56 -17.95 -6.01
N THR A 247 7.96 -18.62 -4.91
CA THR A 247 9.27 -19.29 -4.83
C THR A 247 9.34 -20.48 -5.77
N ASP A 248 8.28 -21.23 -5.95
CA ASP A 248 8.15 -22.31 -6.96
C ASP A 248 8.28 -21.77 -8.40
N ARG A 249 8.00 -20.49 -8.61
CA ARG A 249 8.15 -19.79 -9.89
C ARG A 249 9.47 -19.02 -10.01
N GLY A 250 10.40 -19.23 -9.09
CA GLY A 250 11.80 -18.79 -9.19
C GLY A 250 12.15 -17.53 -8.39
N LEU A 251 11.24 -16.99 -7.58
CA LEU A 251 11.58 -15.94 -6.61
C LEU A 251 12.50 -16.54 -5.54
N SER A 252 13.62 -15.89 -5.22
CA SER A 252 14.48 -16.38 -4.16
C SER A 252 13.79 -16.29 -2.79
N ARG A 253 14.06 -17.26 -1.93
CA ARG A 253 13.52 -17.30 -0.56
C ARG A 253 13.84 -16.02 0.23
N LYS A 254 15.02 -15.46 0.01
CA LYS A 254 15.45 -14.21 0.61
C LYS A 254 14.55 -13.05 0.20
N GLU A 255 14.29 -12.92 -1.10
CA GLU A 255 13.43 -11.85 -1.63
C GLU A 255 11.97 -12.05 -1.20
N ALA A 256 11.47 -13.29 -1.15
CA ALA A 256 10.13 -13.59 -0.64
C ALA A 256 9.94 -13.09 0.80
N ILE A 257 10.87 -13.39 1.71
CA ILE A 257 10.80 -12.92 3.11
C ILE A 257 10.96 -11.40 3.19
N ARG A 258 11.95 -10.82 2.51
CA ARG A 258 12.15 -9.36 2.51
C ARG A 258 10.96 -8.61 1.91
N GLY A 259 10.30 -9.21 0.93
CA GLY A 259 9.10 -8.67 0.28
C GLY A 259 7.92 -8.47 1.22
N VAL A 260 7.86 -9.22 2.32
CA VAL A 260 6.78 -9.09 3.32
C VAL A 260 7.26 -8.51 4.67
N THR A 261 8.54 -8.14 4.76
CA THR A 261 9.13 -7.61 6.00
C THR A 261 9.86 -6.29 5.77
N ALA A 262 11.09 -6.33 5.25
CA ALA A 262 11.97 -5.17 5.12
C ALA A 262 11.46 -4.14 4.10
N TYR A 263 11.09 -4.59 2.89
CA TYR A 263 10.70 -3.67 1.82
C TYR A 263 9.42 -2.89 2.12
N PRO A 264 8.30 -3.50 2.58
CA PRO A 264 7.13 -2.70 2.94
C PRO A 264 7.41 -1.71 4.07
N ALA A 265 8.24 -2.06 5.06
CA ALA A 265 8.63 -1.16 6.14
C ALA A 265 9.46 0.03 5.64
N GLU A 266 10.39 -0.21 4.70
CA GLU A 266 11.19 0.83 4.05
C GLU A 266 10.31 1.76 3.21
N TYR A 267 9.46 1.21 2.34
CA TYR A 267 8.61 2.00 1.43
C TYR A 267 7.60 2.88 2.17
N MET A 268 7.18 2.45 3.35
CA MET A 268 6.27 3.21 4.22
C MET A 268 7.00 4.10 5.23
N GLY A 269 8.35 4.12 5.23
CA GLY A 269 9.13 4.97 6.13
C GLY A 269 8.97 4.62 7.61
N ILE A 270 8.81 3.32 7.92
CA ILE A 270 8.71 2.79 9.30
C ILE A 270 9.81 1.76 9.61
N SER A 271 10.81 1.65 8.75
CA SER A 271 11.91 0.68 8.89
C SER A 271 12.80 0.91 10.11
N SER A 272 12.73 2.10 10.73
CA SER A 272 13.41 2.36 12.00
C SER A 272 12.80 1.59 13.19
N ARG A 273 11.55 1.12 13.06
CA ARG A 273 10.83 0.39 14.11
C ARG A 273 10.66 -1.09 13.78
N VAL A 274 10.29 -1.42 12.54
CA VAL A 274 9.86 -2.77 12.13
C VAL A 274 10.51 -3.21 10.82
N GLY A 275 10.32 -4.47 10.43
CA GLY A 275 10.74 -5.03 9.14
C GLY A 275 12.03 -5.86 9.19
N THR A 276 12.86 -5.71 10.21
CA THR A 276 14.08 -6.50 10.41
C THR A 276 14.32 -6.77 11.91
N LEU A 277 15.03 -7.85 12.22
CA LEU A 277 15.44 -8.20 13.58
C LEU A 277 16.81 -7.55 13.88
N GLU A 278 16.78 -6.33 14.44
CA GLU A 278 17.96 -5.54 14.77
C GLU A 278 17.80 -4.90 16.16
N PRO A 279 18.90 -4.72 16.91
CA PRO A 279 18.87 -4.00 18.17
C PRO A 279 18.28 -2.60 18.03
N GLY A 280 17.35 -2.24 18.92
CA GLY A 280 16.69 -0.93 18.91
C GLY A 280 15.39 -0.85 18.10
N LYS A 281 15.02 -1.92 17.39
CA LYS A 281 13.69 -2.04 16.76
C LYS A 281 12.70 -2.73 17.68
N ASP A 282 11.43 -2.63 17.32
CA ASP A 282 10.35 -3.31 18.03
C ASP A 282 10.56 -4.83 17.98
N ALA A 283 10.32 -5.50 19.11
CA ALA A 283 10.50 -6.94 19.22
C ALA A 283 9.27 -7.69 18.69
N ASP A 284 9.03 -7.57 17.39
CA ASP A 284 8.00 -8.29 16.65
C ASP A 284 8.59 -9.55 16.05
N LEU A 285 8.20 -10.71 16.56
CA LEU A 285 8.79 -11.99 16.24
C LEU A 285 7.71 -13.03 15.92
N VAL A 286 7.94 -13.83 14.90
CA VAL A 286 7.10 -14.99 14.58
C VAL A 286 7.96 -16.24 14.60
N ILE A 287 7.57 -17.20 15.43
CA ILE A 287 8.19 -18.51 15.49
C ILE A 287 7.29 -19.48 14.73
N TRP A 288 7.86 -20.11 13.72
CA TRP A 288 7.17 -21.06 12.87
C TRP A 288 7.44 -22.51 13.33
N ASP A 289 6.46 -23.39 13.15
CA ASP A 289 6.64 -24.83 13.25
C ASP A 289 6.96 -25.34 11.84
N GLY A 290 8.24 -25.45 11.52
CA GLY A 290 8.73 -25.69 10.16
C GLY A 290 9.17 -24.41 9.45
N ASP A 291 9.25 -24.48 8.14
CA ASP A 291 9.67 -23.38 7.29
C ASP A 291 8.47 -22.54 6.84
N PRO A 292 8.48 -21.20 7.00
CA PRO A 292 7.36 -20.34 6.56
C PRO A 292 7.12 -20.36 5.05
N LEU A 293 8.06 -20.87 4.25
CA LEU A 293 7.97 -21.02 2.80
C LEU A 293 7.79 -22.49 2.36
N GLU A 294 7.20 -23.30 3.22
CA GLU A 294 6.79 -24.69 2.95
C GLU A 294 5.34 -24.90 3.42
N TYR A 295 4.62 -25.82 2.78
CA TYR A 295 3.19 -26.04 3.05
C TYR A 295 2.86 -26.61 4.44
N ASP A 296 3.84 -27.20 5.10
CA ASP A 296 3.72 -27.73 6.47
C ASP A 296 4.12 -26.72 7.55
N GLY A 297 4.59 -25.53 7.15
CA GLY A 297 4.94 -24.43 8.06
C GLY A 297 3.69 -23.75 8.62
N GLY A 298 3.60 -23.65 9.95
CA GLY A 298 2.53 -22.94 10.66
C GLY A 298 3.07 -21.96 11.69
N VAL A 299 2.29 -20.93 12.02
CA VAL A 299 2.63 -19.99 13.11
C VAL A 299 2.49 -20.73 14.44
N LYS A 300 3.59 -20.87 15.19
CA LYS A 300 3.64 -21.56 16.49
C LYS A 300 3.54 -20.59 17.66
N ARG A 301 4.26 -19.48 17.60
CA ARG A 301 4.25 -18.39 18.58
C ARG A 301 4.44 -17.06 17.88
N LEU A 302 3.81 -16.04 18.38
CA LEU A 302 3.92 -14.69 17.85
C LEU A 302 4.13 -13.70 19.01
N PHE A 303 5.05 -12.75 18.81
CA PHE A 303 5.36 -11.71 19.77
C PHE A 303 5.23 -10.35 19.09
N ILE A 304 4.63 -9.41 19.81
CA ILE A 304 4.53 -8.00 19.41
C ILE A 304 5.02 -7.15 20.58
N ASP A 305 5.98 -6.26 20.32
CA ASP A 305 6.68 -5.46 21.33
C ASP A 305 7.30 -6.34 22.46
N GLY A 306 7.67 -7.58 22.14
CA GLY A 306 8.23 -8.55 23.08
C GLY A 306 7.20 -9.27 23.95
N GLU A 307 5.91 -8.97 23.82
CA GLU A 307 4.82 -9.66 24.52
C GLU A 307 4.27 -10.80 23.63
N GLU A 308 4.13 -12.01 24.19
CA GLU A 308 3.54 -13.15 23.48
C GLU A 308 2.05 -12.94 23.28
N ILE A 309 1.58 -13.07 22.04
CA ILE A 309 0.18 -12.91 21.66
C ILE A 309 -0.46 -14.29 21.52
N ALA A 310 -1.60 -14.50 22.16
CA ALA A 310 -2.39 -15.71 21.99
C ALA A 310 -2.96 -15.77 20.56
N LEU A 311 -2.71 -16.87 19.88
CA LEU A 311 -3.32 -17.17 18.58
C LEU A 311 -4.67 -17.85 18.88
N SER A 312 -5.77 -17.13 18.65
CA SER A 312 -7.14 -17.64 18.83
C SER A 312 -7.72 -18.19 17.51
#